data_b5df239e9c9f0585ef1825a3ad8afa27
#
_entry.id   b5df239e9c9f0585ef1825a3ad8afa27
#
_cell.length_a   1.000
_cell.length_b   1.000
_cell.length_c   1.000
_cell.angle_alpha   90.00
_cell.angle_beta   90.00
_cell.angle_gamma   90.00
#
_symmetry.space_group_name_H-M   'P 1'
#
loop_
_entity.id
_entity.type
_entity.pdbx_description
1 polymer ?
#
loop_
_entity_poly.entity_id
_entity_poly.type
_entity_poly.pdbx_seq_one_letter_code
_entity_poly.pdbx_strand_id
1 'polypeptide(L)'
;AEMTVDDYRAIVRETQDLINKQECVRGITQQIESDIKKYLQEDGFLIQTNLYLRATRPFMQGDTENVGWHRESFYGANMERSIVIWTPISNVGPNSTLRYIPLSQEIPEDEISLSQVGDPITKKGSDGHVVGFLYAPKKIIGGVDLTTSEPMNVPEYHSSIFPGNLIHGAAKNSDSTIRFSVDYRILPLSAYDPLKSKNFHVASDKQYFEVY
;
A
#
# COMPACT_ATOMS: atom_id res chain seq x y z
N ALA A 1 6.55 -8.13 30.47
CA ALA A 1 5.14 -8.07 30.14
C ALA A 1 5.05 -8.21 28.60
N GLU A 2 4.17 -9.04 28.09
CA GLU A 2 3.89 -9.12 26.65
C GLU A 2 3.21 -7.82 26.23
N MET A 3 3.62 -7.28 25.08
CA MET A 3 3.02 -6.10 24.48
C MET A 3 1.59 -6.42 24.04
N THR A 4 0.62 -5.64 24.45
CA THR A 4 -0.76 -5.81 23.98
C THR A 4 -0.91 -5.37 22.52
N VAL A 5 -2.00 -5.77 21.87
CA VAL A 5 -2.31 -5.33 20.49
C VAL A 5 -2.46 -3.81 20.43
N ASP A 6 -3.07 -3.23 21.45
CA ASP A 6 -3.32 -1.78 21.48
C ASP A 6 -2.03 -0.98 21.71
N ASP A 7 -1.13 -1.47 22.58
CA ASP A 7 0.21 -0.86 22.75
C ASP A 7 1.00 -0.90 21.44
N TYR A 8 0.97 -2.05 20.74
CA TYR A 8 1.62 -2.19 19.44
C TYR A 8 1.06 -1.20 18.41
N ARG A 9 -0.26 -1.10 18.31
CA ARG A 9 -0.92 -0.16 17.40
C ARG A 9 -0.59 1.31 17.73
N ALA A 10 -0.52 1.64 19.00
CA ALA A 10 -0.14 2.97 19.46
C ALA A 10 1.29 3.32 19.00
N ILE A 11 2.25 2.42 19.24
CA ILE A 11 3.65 2.60 18.81
C ILE A 11 3.75 2.76 17.28
N VAL A 12 3.07 1.92 16.51
CA VAL A 12 3.10 2.02 15.04
C VAL A 12 2.50 3.35 14.58
N ARG A 13 1.42 3.83 15.22
CA ARG A 13 0.80 5.12 14.91
C ARG A 13 1.74 6.27 15.21
N GLU A 14 2.34 6.32 16.39
CA GLU A 14 3.31 7.36 16.75
C GLU A 14 4.50 7.39 15.79
N THR A 15 5.02 6.21 15.43
CA THR A 15 6.11 6.09 14.46
C THR A 15 5.68 6.59 13.09
N GLN A 16 4.48 6.24 12.64
CA GLN A 16 3.91 6.73 11.38
C GLN A 16 3.80 8.25 11.34
N ASP A 17 3.32 8.85 12.44
CA ASP A 17 3.19 10.30 12.55
C ASP A 17 4.56 11.00 12.51
N LEU A 18 5.57 10.41 13.15
CA LEU A 18 6.95 10.92 13.09
C LEU A 18 7.52 10.85 11.67
N ILE A 19 7.33 9.75 10.97
CA ILE A 19 7.77 9.56 9.58
C ILE A 19 7.14 10.63 8.68
N ASN A 20 5.83 10.85 8.80
CA ASN A 20 5.12 11.80 7.95
C ASN A 20 5.51 13.27 8.22
N LYS A 21 5.90 13.60 9.45
CA LYS A 21 6.43 14.93 9.79
C LYS A 21 7.81 15.22 9.16
N GLN A 22 8.54 14.20 8.75
CA GLN A 22 9.88 14.32 8.16
C GLN A 22 9.88 14.45 6.63
N GLU A 23 8.72 14.55 6.00
CA GLU A 23 8.57 14.64 4.53
C GLU A 23 9.33 13.53 3.76
N CYS A 24 9.41 12.34 4.36
CA CYS A 24 10.19 11.21 3.83
C CYS A 24 9.82 10.83 2.40
N VAL A 25 8.55 11.01 2.00
CA VAL A 25 8.10 10.71 0.63
C VAL A 25 8.88 11.51 -0.39
N ARG A 26 9.04 12.83 -0.19
CA ARG A 26 9.83 13.69 -1.10
C ARG A 26 11.28 13.26 -1.17
N GLY A 27 11.89 12.97 -0.03
CA GLY A 27 13.29 12.54 0.02
C GLY A 27 13.54 11.22 -0.71
N ILE A 28 12.65 10.23 -0.55
CA ILE A 28 12.72 8.96 -1.27
C ILE A 28 12.48 9.19 -2.76
N THR A 29 11.43 9.94 -3.11
CA THR A 29 11.07 10.22 -4.51
C THR A 29 12.22 10.90 -5.25
N GLN A 30 12.90 11.85 -4.62
CA GLN A 30 14.04 12.55 -5.22
C GLN A 30 15.18 11.59 -5.61
N GLN A 31 15.41 10.54 -4.84
CA GLN A 31 16.48 9.58 -5.13
C GLN A 31 16.14 8.65 -6.31
N ILE A 32 14.87 8.42 -6.56
CA ILE A 32 14.39 7.49 -7.60
C ILE A 32 13.59 8.20 -8.71
N GLU A 33 13.64 9.53 -8.78
CA GLU A 33 12.85 10.36 -9.71
C GLU A 33 13.06 9.96 -11.17
N SER A 34 14.31 9.71 -11.56
CA SER A 34 14.63 9.31 -12.92
C SER A 34 14.01 7.96 -13.30
N ASP A 35 13.96 7.01 -12.36
CA ASP A 35 13.35 5.71 -12.58
C ASP A 35 11.83 5.82 -12.65
N ILE A 36 11.24 6.69 -11.83
CA ILE A 36 9.81 6.99 -11.87
C ILE A 36 9.43 7.59 -13.23
N LYS A 37 10.11 8.64 -13.67
CA LYS A 37 9.84 9.29 -14.96
C LYS A 37 10.00 8.33 -16.13
N LYS A 38 11.04 7.51 -16.10
CA LYS A 38 11.27 6.46 -17.11
C LYS A 38 10.14 5.42 -17.10
N TYR A 39 9.66 5.01 -15.93
CA TYR A 39 8.56 4.05 -15.81
C TYR A 39 7.24 4.62 -16.31
N LEU A 40 6.92 5.86 -15.91
CA LEU A 40 5.69 6.55 -16.30
C LEU A 40 5.70 7.04 -17.76
N GLN A 41 6.88 7.20 -18.36
CA GLN A 41 7.09 7.85 -19.67
C GLN A 41 6.54 9.29 -19.71
N GLU A 42 6.53 9.97 -18.57
CA GLU A 42 6.17 11.38 -18.45
C GLU A 42 6.95 12.07 -17.31
N ASP A 43 7.08 13.40 -17.40
CA ASP A 43 7.86 14.19 -16.45
C ASP A 43 7.06 14.64 -15.22
N GLY A 44 5.75 14.81 -15.37
CA GLY A 44 4.88 15.32 -14.33
C GLY A 44 4.13 14.22 -13.60
N PHE A 45 4.17 14.25 -12.28
CA PHE A 45 3.42 13.30 -11.45
C PHE A 45 3.05 13.91 -10.09
N LEU A 46 2.09 13.28 -9.44
CA LEU A 46 1.70 13.58 -8.07
C LEU A 46 2.24 12.49 -7.15
N ILE A 47 2.65 12.89 -5.98
CA ILE A 47 3.08 11.97 -4.91
C ILE A 47 2.05 11.95 -3.79
N GLN A 48 1.87 10.80 -3.20
CA GLN A 48 1.07 10.67 -1.99
C GLN A 48 1.73 11.42 -0.82
N THR A 49 0.96 12.17 -0.05
CA THR A 49 1.50 13.00 1.03
C THR A 49 1.99 12.21 2.25
N ASN A 50 1.50 10.97 2.38
CA ASN A 50 1.86 10.08 3.48
C ASN A 50 2.67 8.89 3.00
N LEU A 51 3.74 8.58 3.72
CA LEU A 51 4.45 7.31 3.66
C LEU A 51 3.78 6.34 4.62
N TYR A 52 3.34 5.17 4.15
CA TYR A 52 2.69 4.17 5.01
C TYR A 52 3.71 3.19 5.57
N LEU A 53 3.84 3.19 6.89
CA LEU A 53 4.60 2.16 7.61
C LEU A 53 3.76 0.89 7.73
N ARG A 54 4.33 -0.22 7.27
CA ARG A 54 3.78 -1.56 7.43
C ARG A 54 4.62 -2.33 8.44
N ALA A 55 4.06 -2.59 9.59
CA ALA A 55 4.64 -3.44 10.60
C ALA A 55 3.80 -4.71 10.71
N THR A 56 4.38 -5.87 10.44
CA THR A 56 3.65 -7.15 10.43
C THR A 56 4.25 -8.07 11.48
N ARG A 57 3.45 -8.38 12.50
CA ARG A 57 3.89 -9.27 13.61
C ARG A 57 3.98 -10.73 13.16
N PRO A 58 4.86 -11.52 13.79
CA PRO A 58 4.97 -12.95 13.54
C PRO A 58 3.70 -13.71 13.91
N PHE A 59 3.41 -14.77 13.16
CA PHE A 59 2.40 -15.78 13.50
C PHE A 59 1.01 -15.28 13.83
N MET A 60 0.65 -14.06 13.43
CA MET A 60 -0.68 -13.54 13.68
C MET A 60 -1.74 -14.38 12.96
N GLN A 61 -2.68 -14.89 13.74
CA GLN A 61 -3.83 -15.59 13.21
C GLN A 61 -4.92 -14.57 12.84
N GLY A 62 -5.37 -14.62 11.59
CA GLY A 62 -6.45 -13.78 11.09
C GLY A 62 -5.98 -12.61 10.23
N ASP A 63 -6.95 -12.00 9.55
CA ASP A 63 -6.74 -10.90 8.59
C ASP A 63 -6.58 -9.53 9.28
N THR A 64 -6.29 -9.52 10.59
CA THR A 64 -6.39 -8.30 11.40
C THR A 64 -5.21 -7.34 11.29
N GLU A 65 -4.11 -7.72 10.64
CA GLU A 65 -2.91 -6.87 10.51
C GLU A 65 -2.33 -6.82 9.10
N ASN A 66 -2.88 -7.58 8.17
CA ASN A 66 -2.42 -7.59 6.79
C ASN A 66 -3.52 -7.07 5.87
N VAL A 67 -3.15 -6.16 5.01
CA VAL A 67 -4.00 -5.82 3.86
C VAL A 67 -4.04 -7.05 2.97
N GLY A 68 -5.24 -7.62 2.77
CA GLY A 68 -5.45 -8.78 1.90
C GLY A 68 -5.10 -8.48 0.44
N TRP A 69 -5.30 -9.47 -0.42
CA TRP A 69 -5.10 -9.31 -1.86
C TRP A 69 -5.98 -8.20 -2.43
N HIS A 70 -5.36 -7.24 -3.10
CA HIS A 70 -6.05 -6.06 -3.63
C HIS A 70 -5.31 -5.46 -4.83
N ARG A 71 -5.99 -4.55 -5.50
CA ARG A 71 -5.46 -3.56 -6.43
C ARG A 71 -5.68 -2.17 -5.85
N GLU A 72 -4.87 -1.21 -6.23
CA GLU A 72 -5.09 0.17 -5.82
C GLU A 72 -6.39 0.76 -6.37
N SER A 73 -6.86 0.31 -7.55
CA SER A 73 -8.16 0.72 -8.11
C SER A 73 -9.34 0.44 -7.18
N PHE A 74 -9.22 -0.51 -6.25
CA PHE A 74 -10.26 -0.78 -5.25
C PHE A 74 -10.42 0.34 -4.22
N TYR A 75 -9.44 1.22 -4.08
CA TYR A 75 -9.46 2.34 -3.15
C TYR A 75 -10.02 3.63 -3.74
N GLY A 76 -10.01 3.78 -5.06
CA GLY A 76 -10.55 4.98 -5.70
C GLY A 76 -10.29 5.07 -7.19
N ALA A 77 -11.11 5.85 -7.88
CA ALA A 77 -11.14 5.91 -9.35
C ALA A 77 -9.85 6.47 -9.99
N ASN A 78 -9.08 7.31 -9.26
CA ASN A 78 -7.80 7.82 -9.77
C ASN A 78 -6.64 6.84 -9.54
N MET A 79 -6.87 5.77 -8.77
CA MET A 79 -5.81 4.85 -8.38
C MET A 79 -5.50 3.79 -9.44
N GLU A 80 -6.32 3.63 -10.46
CA GLU A 80 -6.16 2.63 -11.50
C GLU A 80 -4.82 2.75 -12.24
N ARG A 81 -4.39 4.00 -12.51
CA ARG A 81 -3.12 4.29 -13.19
C ARG A 81 -1.99 4.70 -12.25
N SER A 82 -2.20 4.55 -10.94
CA SER A 82 -1.14 4.79 -9.97
C SER A 82 -0.03 3.75 -10.09
N ILE A 83 1.14 4.11 -9.61
CA ILE A 83 2.21 3.16 -9.32
C ILE A 83 2.45 3.10 -7.82
N VAL A 84 2.86 1.96 -7.35
CA VAL A 84 3.22 1.72 -5.95
C VAL A 84 4.73 1.70 -5.84
N ILE A 85 5.25 2.45 -4.88
CA ILE A 85 6.65 2.38 -4.45
C ILE A 85 6.63 1.62 -3.12
N TRP A 86 7.26 0.45 -3.09
CA TRP A 86 7.35 -0.36 -1.89
C TRP A 86 8.81 -0.63 -1.54
N THR A 87 9.17 -0.37 -0.27
CA THR A 87 10.55 -0.47 0.22
C THR A 87 10.59 -1.33 1.48
N PRO A 88 11.25 -2.49 1.45
CA PRO A 88 11.54 -3.27 2.65
C PRO A 88 12.57 -2.53 3.52
N ILE A 89 12.29 -2.44 4.82
CA ILE A 89 13.14 -1.72 5.78
C ILE A 89 13.91 -2.70 6.66
N SER A 90 13.24 -3.69 7.22
CA SER A 90 13.87 -4.62 8.15
C SER A 90 13.09 -5.92 8.28
N ASN A 91 13.83 -7.02 8.44
CA ASN A 91 13.30 -8.37 8.66
C ASN A 91 12.35 -8.82 7.52
N VAL A 92 12.68 -8.50 6.30
CA VAL A 92 11.91 -8.89 5.12
C VAL A 92 12.56 -10.09 4.47
N GLY A 93 11.94 -11.24 4.60
CA GLY A 93 12.37 -12.51 4.03
C GLY A 93 11.27 -13.17 3.18
N PRO A 94 11.56 -14.33 2.57
CA PRO A 94 10.59 -15.03 1.71
C PRO A 94 9.25 -15.34 2.41
N ASN A 95 9.26 -15.47 3.73
CA ASN A 95 8.11 -15.83 4.55
C ASN A 95 7.34 -14.62 5.11
N SER A 96 7.82 -13.40 4.84
CA SER A 96 7.25 -12.18 5.40
C SER A 96 7.12 -11.04 4.39
N THR A 97 7.66 -11.21 3.16
CA THR A 97 7.67 -10.18 2.13
C THR A 97 6.27 -9.91 1.55
N LEU A 98 6.14 -8.82 0.82
CA LEU A 98 5.00 -8.57 -0.05
C LEU A 98 4.94 -9.65 -1.13
N ARG A 99 3.74 -10.04 -1.53
CA ARG A 99 3.52 -11.01 -2.62
C ARG A 99 2.67 -10.37 -3.71
N TYR A 100 2.79 -10.86 -4.92
CA TYR A 100 2.02 -10.40 -6.07
C TYR A 100 1.59 -11.57 -6.95
N ILE A 101 0.59 -11.36 -7.78
CA ILE A 101 0.16 -12.30 -8.80
C ILE A 101 0.75 -11.84 -10.13
N PRO A 102 1.67 -12.61 -10.74
CA PRO A 102 2.27 -12.24 -12.02
C PRO A 102 1.21 -12.00 -13.10
N LEU A 103 1.42 -10.97 -13.91
CA LEU A 103 0.56 -10.56 -15.03
C LEU A 103 -0.89 -10.19 -14.64
N SER A 104 -1.20 -10.10 -13.36
CA SER A 104 -2.56 -9.77 -12.92
C SER A 104 -3.00 -8.36 -13.28
N GLN A 105 -2.08 -7.45 -13.59
CA GLN A 105 -2.41 -6.12 -14.10
C GLN A 105 -3.11 -6.15 -15.48
N GLU A 106 -3.01 -7.28 -16.19
CA GLU A 106 -3.66 -7.49 -17.50
C GLU A 106 -5.09 -8.04 -17.37
N ILE A 107 -5.49 -8.52 -16.18
CA ILE A 107 -6.83 -9.03 -15.94
C ILE A 107 -7.80 -7.86 -15.84
N PRO A 108 -8.85 -7.79 -16.68
CA PRO A 108 -9.91 -6.79 -16.55
C PRO A 108 -10.57 -6.80 -15.16
N GLU A 109 -10.94 -5.63 -14.66
CA GLU A 109 -11.49 -5.54 -13.28
C GLU A 109 -12.86 -6.25 -13.17
N ASP A 110 -13.64 -6.31 -14.23
CA ASP A 110 -14.94 -6.99 -14.31
C ASP A 110 -14.82 -8.52 -14.33
N GLU A 111 -13.65 -9.07 -14.61
CA GLU A 111 -13.36 -10.51 -14.48
C GLU A 111 -13.01 -10.91 -13.04
N ILE A 112 -12.74 -9.94 -12.15
CA ILE A 112 -12.39 -10.18 -10.75
C ILE A 112 -13.65 -10.15 -9.89
N SER A 113 -13.97 -11.28 -9.30
CA SER A 113 -15.08 -11.36 -8.35
C SER A 113 -14.67 -10.82 -6.98
N LEU A 114 -15.40 -9.81 -6.51
CA LEU A 114 -15.12 -9.13 -5.26
C LEU A 114 -16.21 -9.40 -4.23
N SER A 115 -15.84 -9.52 -2.95
CA SER A 115 -16.81 -9.60 -1.87
C SER A 115 -17.68 -8.35 -1.84
N GLN A 116 -18.91 -8.49 -1.31
CA GLN A 116 -19.67 -7.32 -0.91
C GLN A 116 -18.90 -6.59 0.20
N VAL A 117 -18.99 -5.25 0.20
CA VAL A 117 -18.37 -4.43 1.24
C VAL A 117 -19.00 -4.81 2.57
N GLY A 118 -18.25 -5.58 3.39
CA GLY A 118 -18.54 -5.68 4.82
C GLY A 118 -18.13 -4.37 5.51
N ASP A 119 -18.59 -4.14 6.72
CA ASP A 119 -18.12 -2.99 7.50
C ASP A 119 -16.59 -3.06 7.64
N PRO A 120 -15.83 -2.14 7.04
CA PRO A 120 -14.41 -2.15 7.22
C PRO A 120 -14.11 -1.88 8.70
N ILE A 121 -13.21 -2.64 9.30
CA ILE A 121 -12.77 -2.44 10.70
C ILE A 121 -12.24 -1.02 10.89
N THR A 122 -11.75 -0.42 9.81
CA THR A 122 -11.28 0.96 9.78
C THR A 122 -12.08 1.74 8.73
N LYS A 123 -12.70 2.85 9.13
CA LYS A 123 -13.41 3.74 8.21
C LYS A 123 -12.43 4.50 7.31
N LYS A 124 -12.77 4.65 6.03
CA LYS A 124 -12.02 5.50 5.11
C LYS A 124 -11.88 6.92 5.69
N GLY A 125 -10.64 7.41 5.78
CA GLY A 125 -10.33 8.72 6.33
C GLY A 125 -10.22 8.81 7.85
N SER A 126 -10.38 7.69 8.59
CA SER A 126 -10.05 7.63 10.02
C SER A 126 -8.55 7.56 10.26
N ASP A 127 -8.12 7.80 11.51
CA ASP A 127 -6.70 7.69 11.90
C ASP A 127 -6.11 6.30 11.57
N GLY A 128 -6.88 5.25 11.76
CA GLY A 128 -6.46 3.89 11.40
C GLY A 128 -6.27 3.70 9.90
N HIS A 129 -7.05 4.38 9.05
CA HIS A 129 -6.86 4.39 7.61
C HIS A 129 -5.59 5.15 7.20
N VAL A 130 -5.32 6.27 7.84
CA VAL A 130 -4.09 7.08 7.61
C VAL A 130 -2.83 6.28 7.92
N VAL A 131 -2.89 5.42 8.92
CA VAL A 131 -1.80 4.52 9.32
C VAL A 131 -1.79 3.22 8.49
N GLY A 132 -2.80 3.01 7.65
CA GLY A 132 -2.90 1.83 6.78
C GLY A 132 -3.32 0.54 7.48
N PHE A 133 -3.88 0.62 8.69
CA PHE A 133 -4.48 -0.54 9.33
C PHE A 133 -5.85 -0.87 8.70
N LEU A 134 -5.95 -2.06 8.18
CA LEU A 134 -7.19 -2.80 7.91
C LEU A 134 -8.25 -2.11 7.04
N TYR A 135 -7.87 -1.18 6.19
CA TYR A 135 -8.77 -0.74 5.14
C TYR A 135 -8.54 -1.55 3.87
N ALA A 136 -9.29 -2.64 3.70
CA ALA A 136 -9.46 -3.29 2.42
C ALA A 136 -10.95 -3.17 2.06
N PRO A 137 -11.31 -2.36 1.07
CA PRO A 137 -12.72 -2.09 0.76
C PRO A 137 -13.45 -3.34 0.25
N LYS A 138 -12.72 -4.27 -0.35
CA LYS A 138 -13.26 -5.51 -0.92
C LYS A 138 -12.20 -6.60 -0.89
N LYS A 139 -12.62 -7.86 -0.80
CA LYS A 139 -11.74 -9.03 -0.91
C LYS A 139 -11.95 -9.69 -2.26
N ILE A 140 -10.88 -10.14 -2.89
CA ILE A 140 -10.95 -10.99 -4.09
C ILE A 140 -11.46 -12.37 -3.65
N ILE A 141 -12.58 -12.81 -4.24
CA ILE A 141 -13.23 -14.10 -3.96
C ILE A 141 -13.26 -15.01 -5.18
N GLY A 142 -12.85 -14.55 -6.34
CA GLY A 142 -12.82 -15.34 -7.58
C GLY A 142 -12.25 -14.54 -8.75
N GLY A 143 -12.10 -15.21 -9.90
CA GLY A 143 -11.54 -14.62 -11.13
C GLY A 143 -10.02 -14.59 -11.18
N VAL A 144 -9.33 -14.93 -10.06
CA VAL A 144 -7.87 -14.92 -9.96
C VAL A 144 -7.42 -16.13 -9.14
N ASP A 145 -6.42 -16.83 -9.61
CA ASP A 145 -5.77 -17.89 -8.84
C ASP A 145 -4.70 -17.31 -7.91
N LEU A 146 -5.06 -17.08 -6.67
CA LEU A 146 -4.17 -16.52 -5.66
C LEU A 146 -3.04 -17.47 -5.25
N THR A 147 -3.09 -18.76 -5.63
CA THR A 147 -2.05 -19.74 -5.32
C THR A 147 -0.81 -19.55 -6.21
N THR A 148 -0.94 -18.86 -7.33
CA THR A 148 0.16 -18.53 -8.24
C THR A 148 1.03 -17.37 -7.78
N SER A 149 0.76 -16.85 -6.57
CA SER A 149 1.47 -15.70 -6.05
C SER A 149 2.98 -15.95 -5.86
N GLU A 150 3.76 -14.94 -6.18
CA GLU A 150 5.20 -14.93 -6.03
C GLU A 150 5.64 -13.92 -4.95
N PRO A 151 6.74 -14.20 -4.22
CA PRO A 151 7.32 -13.26 -3.29
C PRO A 151 8.01 -12.10 -4.02
N MET A 152 7.82 -10.89 -3.54
CA MET A 152 8.53 -9.72 -4.04
C MET A 152 9.93 -9.67 -3.41
N ASN A 153 10.90 -10.22 -4.14
CA ASN A 153 12.29 -10.32 -3.68
C ASN A 153 13.05 -9.02 -3.93
N VAL A 154 12.93 -8.09 -3.01
CA VAL A 154 13.63 -6.79 -3.04
C VAL A 154 14.57 -6.73 -1.85
N PRO A 155 15.86 -6.39 -2.03
CA PRO A 155 16.77 -6.19 -0.90
C PRO A 155 16.31 -5.06 0.01
N GLU A 156 16.63 -5.12 1.29
CA GLU A 156 16.35 -4.04 2.23
C GLU A 156 16.93 -2.71 1.71
N TYR A 157 16.18 -1.63 1.90
CA TYR A 157 16.50 -0.26 1.44
C TYR A 157 16.51 -0.06 -0.09
N HIS A 158 16.09 -1.06 -0.89
CA HIS A 158 15.80 -0.89 -2.30
C HIS A 158 14.30 -0.81 -2.52
N SER A 159 13.88 -0.04 -3.51
CA SER A 159 12.45 0.11 -3.80
C SER A 159 12.04 -0.73 -5.00
N SER A 160 10.89 -1.38 -4.92
CA SER A 160 10.21 -1.88 -6.10
C SER A 160 9.21 -0.84 -6.60
N ILE A 161 9.06 -0.77 -7.93
CA ILE A 161 8.09 0.06 -8.62
C ILE A 161 7.19 -0.88 -9.40
N PHE A 162 5.89 -0.83 -9.15
CA PHE A 162 4.93 -1.67 -9.87
C PHE A 162 3.59 -0.96 -10.07
N PRO A 163 2.80 -1.35 -11.10
CA PRO A 163 1.53 -0.69 -11.39
C PRO A 163 0.50 -0.97 -10.30
N GLY A 164 -0.32 0.03 -9.98
CA GLY A 164 -1.36 -0.07 -8.96
C GLY A 164 -2.46 -1.09 -9.25
N ASN A 165 -2.62 -1.48 -10.51
CA ASN A 165 -3.55 -2.54 -10.91
C ASN A 165 -2.94 -3.96 -10.85
N LEU A 166 -1.67 -4.13 -10.48
CA LEU A 166 -1.09 -5.42 -10.10
C LEU A 166 -1.75 -5.91 -8.81
N ILE A 167 -2.27 -7.14 -8.81
CA ILE A 167 -2.81 -7.74 -7.59
C ILE A 167 -1.65 -8.09 -6.66
N HIS A 168 -1.66 -7.51 -5.49
CA HIS A 168 -0.63 -7.73 -4.48
C HIS A 168 -1.24 -7.78 -3.07
N GLY A 169 -0.47 -8.26 -2.12
CA GLY A 169 -0.91 -8.39 -0.73
C GLY A 169 0.21 -8.78 0.20
N ALA A 170 0.03 -8.56 1.49
CA ALA A 170 1.01 -8.96 2.47
C ALA A 170 0.95 -10.48 2.71
N ALA A 171 2.10 -11.14 2.67
CA ALA A 171 2.20 -12.50 3.18
C ALA A 171 1.98 -12.50 4.70
N LYS A 172 1.44 -13.60 5.22
CA LYS A 172 1.50 -13.86 6.65
C LYS A 172 2.98 -13.92 7.05
N ASN A 173 3.36 -13.18 8.09
CA ASN A 173 4.70 -13.25 8.61
C ASN A 173 4.87 -14.55 9.41
N SER A 174 5.52 -15.53 8.82
CA SER A 174 5.87 -16.80 9.49
C SER A 174 7.31 -16.83 10.02
N ASP A 175 8.02 -15.72 9.97
CA ASP A 175 9.30 -15.54 10.64
C ASP A 175 9.11 -15.23 12.13
N SER A 176 10.18 -15.20 12.92
CA SER A 176 10.13 -14.96 14.37
C SER A 176 10.18 -13.46 14.76
N THR A 177 10.35 -12.57 13.79
CA THR A 177 10.56 -11.14 14.02
C THR A 177 9.50 -10.29 13.32
N ILE A 178 9.25 -9.08 13.82
CA ILE A 178 8.35 -8.12 13.16
C ILE A 178 9.00 -7.67 11.85
N ARG A 179 8.26 -7.75 10.75
CA ARG A 179 8.66 -7.22 9.45
C ARG A 179 8.25 -5.77 9.33
N PHE A 180 9.17 -4.92 8.86
CA PHE A 180 8.90 -3.52 8.55
C PHE A 180 9.12 -3.23 7.08
N SER A 181 8.18 -2.53 6.47
CA SER A 181 8.31 -1.95 5.13
C SER A 181 7.53 -0.64 5.07
N VAL A 182 7.83 0.16 4.07
CA VAL A 182 7.08 1.38 3.77
C VAL A 182 6.57 1.35 2.35
N ASP A 183 5.45 2.00 2.11
CA ASP A 183 4.89 2.16 0.76
C ASP A 183 4.19 3.51 0.60
N TYR A 184 4.19 4.00 -0.62
CA TYR A 184 3.41 5.16 -1.04
C TYR A 184 3.06 5.04 -2.53
N ARG A 185 2.19 5.92 -3.01
CA ARG A 185 1.71 5.90 -4.38
C ARG A 185 2.13 7.15 -5.11
N ILE A 186 2.35 6.98 -6.40
CA ILE A 186 2.58 8.04 -7.36
C ILE A 186 1.49 7.95 -8.42
N LEU A 187 0.97 9.09 -8.81
CA LEU A 187 -0.05 9.18 -9.84
C LEU A 187 0.50 10.01 -11.01
N PRO A 188 0.56 9.46 -12.25
CA PRO A 188 0.91 10.25 -13.42
C PRO A 188 0.01 11.48 -13.53
N LEU A 189 0.58 12.64 -13.84
CA LEU A 189 -0.22 13.87 -13.96
C LEU A 189 -1.28 13.75 -15.04
N SER A 190 -0.98 13.06 -16.13
CA SER A 190 -1.93 12.78 -17.20
C SER A 190 -3.11 11.89 -16.79
N ALA A 191 -2.97 11.13 -15.71
CA ALA A 191 -4.02 10.26 -15.15
C ALA A 191 -4.88 10.95 -14.09
N TYR A 192 -4.46 12.12 -13.61
CA TYR A 192 -5.16 12.83 -12.55
C TYR A 192 -6.42 13.51 -13.09
N ASP A 193 -7.56 13.10 -12.56
CA ASP A 193 -8.85 13.74 -12.83
C ASP A 193 -9.34 14.48 -11.56
N PRO A 194 -9.31 15.82 -11.56
CA PRO A 194 -9.75 16.59 -10.40
C PRO A 194 -11.22 16.37 -10.04
N LEU A 195 -12.07 15.97 -10.99
CA LEU A 195 -13.48 15.67 -10.71
C LEU A 195 -13.66 14.37 -9.94
N LYS A 196 -12.71 13.45 -10.05
CA LYS A 196 -12.67 12.21 -9.29
C LYS A 196 -11.94 12.36 -7.95
N SER A 197 -11.25 13.48 -7.73
CA SER A 197 -10.42 13.73 -6.54
C SER A 197 -11.21 13.89 -5.24
N LYS A 198 -12.52 14.15 -5.30
CA LYS A 198 -13.38 14.23 -4.11
C LYS A 198 -13.32 13.00 -3.21
N ASN A 199 -12.87 11.87 -3.74
CA ASN A 199 -12.67 10.63 -2.99
C ASN A 199 -11.28 10.51 -2.34
N PHE A 200 -10.37 11.45 -2.60
CA PHE A 200 -9.01 11.49 -2.03
C PHE A 200 -8.88 12.38 -0.80
N HIS A 201 -9.93 13.08 -0.42
CA HIS A 201 -9.92 13.83 0.82
C HIS A 201 -10.06 12.87 1.99
N VAL A 202 -8.97 12.66 2.68
CA VAL A 202 -8.98 12.14 4.05
C VAL A 202 -9.77 13.16 4.89
N ALA A 203 -10.53 12.70 5.88
CA ALA A 203 -11.47 13.46 6.71
C ALA A 203 -10.88 14.63 7.54
N SER A 204 -9.91 15.32 7.05
CA SER A 204 -9.38 16.57 7.54
C SER A 204 -8.67 17.21 6.37
N ASP A 205 -9.10 18.25 5.83
CA ASP A 205 -8.49 19.23 4.90
C ASP A 205 -7.09 18.93 4.29
N LYS A 206 -6.58 17.71 4.48
CA LYS A 206 -5.28 17.25 3.97
C LYS A 206 -5.48 16.64 2.60
N GLN A 207 -4.79 17.21 1.65
CA GLN A 207 -4.69 16.67 0.31
C GLN A 207 -3.98 15.31 0.34
N TYR A 208 -4.58 14.28 -0.29
CA TYR A 208 -4.01 12.93 -0.32
C TYR A 208 -2.82 12.83 -1.27
N PHE A 209 -2.82 13.61 -2.34
CA PHE A 209 -1.75 13.75 -3.31
C PHE A 209 -1.34 15.21 -3.46
N GLU A 210 -0.07 15.45 -3.72
CA GLU A 210 0.49 16.76 -4.09
C GLU A 210 1.32 16.66 -5.36
N VAL A 211 1.45 17.75 -6.08
CA VAL A 211 2.32 17.82 -7.27
C VAL A 211 3.78 17.77 -6.81
N TYR A 212 4.55 16.90 -7.44
CA TYR A 212 5.98 16.75 -7.18
C TYR A 212 6.80 17.79 -7.95
#